data_ec81bbc99b9f00b954c6320c9e7b7243
#
_entry.id   ec81bbc99b9f00b954c6320c9e7b7243
#
_cell.length_a   1.000
_cell.length_b   1.000
_cell.length_c   1.000
_cell.angle_alpha   90.00
_cell.angle_beta   90.00
_cell.angle_gamma   90.00
#
_symmetry.space_group_name_H-M   'P 1'
#
loop_
_entity.id
_entity.type
_entity.pdbx_description
1 polymer ?
#
loop_
_entity_poly.entity_id
_entity_poly.type
_entity_poly.pdbx_seq_one_letter_code
_entity_poly.pdbx_strand_id
1 'polypeptide(L)'
;MSDPTRSAAFDLLDAVTARGRPLEEALDALPAIDARDKAAAHRLAATVLRRAGTLDAVIDPYLRKRTTPAVRTILRIGAAGLLLAGTPPHAAVATAVALAQSRKLAPLAGLVNAVLRKIATAGPAVLEELDSPRLDTPAWLWASWGPNARTIAEANVREAPLDVTLGPGAETPTGGERLPTGSVRFPVGTSVFDIPGFAEGRV
;
A
#
# COMPACT_ATOMS: atom_id res chain seq x y z
N MET A 1 -11.59 -20.23 -4.16
CA MET A 1 -10.56 -20.02 -3.11
C MET A 1 -10.19 -18.54 -3.10
N SER A 2 -10.06 -17.94 -1.92
CA SER A 2 -9.58 -16.56 -1.79
C SER A 2 -8.08 -16.51 -2.11
N ASP A 3 -7.64 -15.47 -2.80
CA ASP A 3 -6.23 -15.16 -3.08
C ASP A 3 -5.51 -14.90 -1.74
N PRO A 4 -4.45 -15.67 -1.38
CA PRO A 4 -3.79 -15.56 -0.09
C PRO A 4 -3.15 -14.18 0.13
N THR A 5 -2.54 -13.60 -0.90
CA THR A 5 -1.95 -12.25 -0.86
C THR A 5 -3.00 -11.19 -0.49
N ARG A 6 -4.16 -11.19 -1.16
CA ARG A 6 -5.22 -10.20 -0.91
C ARG A 6 -5.93 -10.44 0.41
N SER A 7 -6.05 -11.70 0.82
CA SER A 7 -6.59 -12.05 2.14
C SER A 7 -5.70 -11.50 3.26
N ALA A 8 -4.40 -11.72 3.17
CA ALA A 8 -3.43 -11.19 4.13
C ALA A 8 -3.37 -9.65 4.10
N ALA A 9 -3.38 -9.03 2.91
CA ALA A 9 -3.42 -7.57 2.79
C ALA A 9 -4.68 -6.97 3.45
N PHE A 10 -5.84 -7.63 3.32
CA PHE A 10 -7.05 -7.21 4.03
C PHE A 10 -6.86 -7.27 5.54
N ASP A 11 -6.28 -8.34 6.08
CA ASP A 11 -6.04 -8.51 7.51
C ASP A 11 -5.06 -7.45 8.06
N LEU A 12 -4.01 -7.13 7.30
CA LEU A 12 -3.08 -6.04 7.62
C LEU A 12 -3.79 -4.69 7.66
N LEU A 13 -4.57 -4.37 6.64
CA LEU A 13 -5.31 -3.12 6.56
C LEU A 13 -6.35 -2.98 7.67
N ASP A 14 -7.06 -4.05 7.99
CA ASP A 14 -8.00 -4.07 9.12
C ASP A 14 -7.27 -3.87 10.46
N ALA A 15 -6.11 -4.50 10.65
CA ALA A 15 -5.29 -4.32 11.84
C ALA A 15 -4.86 -2.86 12.01
N VAL A 16 -4.43 -2.21 10.95
CA VAL A 16 -3.99 -0.81 10.99
C VAL A 16 -5.17 0.15 11.14
N THR A 17 -6.18 0.05 10.26
CA THR A 17 -7.22 1.07 10.15
C THR A 17 -8.35 0.93 11.17
N ALA A 18 -8.67 -0.27 11.61
CA ALA A 18 -9.74 -0.53 12.57
C ALA A 18 -9.24 -0.75 13.99
N ARG A 19 -8.02 -1.32 14.15
CA ARG A 19 -7.46 -1.68 15.46
C ARG A 19 -6.28 -0.80 15.89
N GLY A 20 -5.80 0.11 15.03
CA GLY A 20 -4.70 1.04 15.32
C GLY A 20 -3.34 0.37 15.51
N ARG A 21 -3.12 -0.84 14.98
CA ARG A 21 -1.84 -1.54 15.10
C ARG A 21 -0.84 -1.01 14.08
N PRO A 22 0.45 -0.88 14.43
CA PRO A 22 1.50 -0.65 13.46
C PRO A 22 1.51 -1.76 12.38
N LEU A 23 1.82 -1.40 11.13
CA LEU A 23 1.79 -2.34 10.01
C LEU A 23 2.77 -3.50 10.21
N GLU A 24 3.96 -3.23 10.72
CA GLU A 24 5.01 -4.24 10.95
C GLU A 24 4.57 -5.25 12.04
N GLU A 25 3.99 -4.78 13.14
CA GLU A 25 3.44 -5.67 14.17
C GLU A 25 2.30 -6.55 13.62
N ALA A 26 1.45 -5.96 12.75
CA ALA A 26 0.39 -6.72 12.10
C ALA A 26 0.96 -7.77 11.13
N LEU A 27 2.06 -7.46 10.44
CA LEU A 27 2.75 -8.35 9.52
C LEU A 27 3.36 -9.55 10.25
N ASP A 28 3.96 -9.32 11.41
CA ASP A 28 4.55 -10.39 12.24
C ASP A 28 3.48 -11.29 12.86
N ALA A 29 2.30 -10.73 13.13
CA ALA A 29 1.17 -11.47 13.68
C ALA A 29 0.35 -12.24 12.63
N LEU A 30 0.67 -12.14 11.34
CA LEU A 30 -0.03 -12.92 10.30
C LEU A 30 0.18 -14.43 10.52
N PRO A 31 -0.86 -15.24 10.24
CA PRO A 31 -0.68 -16.69 10.15
C PRO A 31 0.41 -17.07 9.16
N ALA A 32 0.97 -18.27 9.30
CA ALA A 32 1.96 -18.78 8.37
C ALA A 32 1.39 -18.82 6.93
N ILE A 33 1.99 -18.04 6.06
CA ILE A 33 1.73 -18.00 4.61
C ILE A 33 3.07 -18.03 3.88
N ASP A 34 3.04 -18.33 2.60
CA ASP A 34 4.24 -18.29 1.78
C ASP A 34 4.94 -16.92 1.86
N ALA A 35 6.29 -16.91 1.92
CA ALA A 35 7.06 -15.70 2.08
C ALA A 35 6.83 -14.68 0.95
N ARG A 36 6.61 -15.18 -0.29
CA ARG A 36 6.29 -14.35 -1.45
C ARG A 36 4.92 -13.69 -1.30
N ASP A 37 3.93 -14.44 -0.83
CA ASP A 37 2.59 -13.90 -0.55
C ASP A 37 2.61 -12.90 0.60
N LYS A 38 3.39 -13.17 1.67
CA LYS A 38 3.58 -12.25 2.79
C LYS A 38 4.17 -10.91 2.32
N ALA A 39 5.25 -10.96 1.53
CA ALA A 39 5.88 -9.76 0.98
C ALA A 39 4.95 -8.99 0.02
N ALA A 40 4.20 -9.72 -0.83
CA ALA A 40 3.23 -9.11 -1.75
C ALA A 40 2.05 -8.47 -1.00
N ALA A 41 1.55 -9.11 0.07
CA ALA A 41 0.49 -8.59 0.92
C ALA A 41 0.94 -7.31 1.66
N HIS A 42 2.16 -7.30 2.19
CA HIS A 42 2.76 -6.12 2.83
C HIS A 42 2.84 -4.94 1.85
N ARG A 43 3.42 -5.15 0.66
CA ARG A 43 3.50 -4.10 -0.37
C ARG A 43 2.13 -3.57 -0.78
N LEU A 44 1.16 -4.45 -0.96
CA LEU A 44 -0.21 -4.06 -1.30
C LEU A 44 -0.86 -3.25 -0.18
N ALA A 45 -0.73 -3.68 1.08
CA ALA A 45 -1.25 -2.96 2.23
C ALA A 45 -0.58 -1.58 2.38
N ALA A 46 0.75 -1.50 2.29
CA ALA A 46 1.49 -0.24 2.34
C ALA A 46 1.07 0.72 1.22
N THR A 47 0.86 0.20 0.00
CA THR A 47 0.36 0.99 -1.14
C THR A 47 -1.03 1.54 -0.86
N VAL A 48 -1.95 0.71 -0.36
CA VAL A 48 -3.32 1.14 -0.03
C VAL A 48 -3.31 2.19 1.09
N LEU A 49 -2.49 2.02 2.12
CA LEU A 49 -2.37 3.00 3.21
C LEU A 49 -1.81 4.33 2.71
N ARG A 50 -0.74 4.30 1.93
CA ARG A 50 -0.10 5.49 1.35
C ARG A 50 -1.01 6.26 0.41
N ARG A 51 -1.89 5.57 -0.31
CA ARG A 51 -2.76 6.14 -1.34
C ARG A 51 -4.24 6.15 -0.94
N ALA A 52 -4.53 6.07 0.36
CA ALA A 52 -5.90 5.90 0.86
C ALA A 52 -6.83 7.05 0.46
N GLY A 53 -6.37 8.28 0.50
CA GLY A 53 -7.15 9.45 0.11
C GLY A 53 -7.45 9.50 -1.38
N THR A 54 -6.45 9.24 -2.21
CA THR A 54 -6.60 9.12 -3.67
C THR A 54 -7.57 7.98 -4.04
N LEU A 55 -7.39 6.79 -3.43
CA LEU A 55 -8.28 5.66 -3.67
C LEU A 55 -9.71 5.95 -3.26
N ASP A 56 -9.92 6.65 -2.14
CA ASP A 56 -11.26 7.06 -1.72
C ASP A 56 -11.87 8.08 -2.70
N ALA A 57 -11.12 9.05 -3.18
CA ALA A 57 -11.60 10.02 -4.16
C ALA A 57 -12.04 9.36 -5.47
N VAL A 58 -11.37 8.27 -5.88
CA VAL A 58 -11.79 7.47 -7.04
C VAL A 58 -13.03 6.61 -6.75
N ILE A 59 -13.17 6.08 -5.55
CA ILE A 59 -14.26 5.16 -5.17
C ILE A 59 -15.56 5.91 -4.88
N ASP A 60 -15.48 7.04 -4.16
CA ASP A 60 -16.65 7.74 -3.61
C ASP A 60 -17.70 8.18 -4.63
N PRO A 61 -17.36 8.63 -5.85
CA PRO A 61 -18.35 8.99 -6.87
C PRO A 61 -19.28 7.84 -7.29
N TYR A 62 -18.84 6.59 -7.06
CA TYR A 62 -19.63 5.40 -7.42
C TYR A 62 -20.44 4.84 -6.24
N LEU A 63 -20.39 5.46 -5.07
CA LEU A 63 -21.09 5.04 -3.86
C LEU A 63 -22.28 5.98 -3.58
N ARG A 64 -23.48 5.40 -3.47
CA ARG A 64 -24.68 6.17 -3.08
C ARG A 64 -24.78 6.42 -1.57
N LYS A 65 -24.10 5.60 -0.77
CA LYS A 65 -24.10 5.63 0.70
C LYS A 65 -22.73 5.23 1.23
N ARG A 66 -22.42 5.66 2.46
CA ARG A 66 -21.22 5.17 3.15
C ARG A 66 -21.27 3.65 3.29
N THR A 67 -20.19 3.00 2.96
CA THR A 67 -20.01 1.55 3.13
C THR A 67 -19.42 1.23 4.49
N THR A 68 -19.49 -0.04 4.89
CA THR A 68 -18.76 -0.51 6.09
C THR A 68 -17.25 -0.41 5.86
N PRO A 69 -16.45 -0.25 6.92
CA PRO A 69 -14.98 -0.22 6.82
C PRO A 69 -14.41 -1.41 6.04
N ALA A 70 -14.93 -2.61 6.29
CA ALA A 70 -14.49 -3.82 5.60
C ALA A 70 -14.73 -3.77 4.07
N VAL A 71 -15.90 -3.29 3.63
CA VAL A 71 -16.17 -3.11 2.19
C VAL A 71 -15.27 -2.03 1.60
N ARG A 72 -15.06 -0.94 2.31
CA ARG A 72 -14.14 0.13 1.90
C ARG A 72 -12.72 -0.42 1.68
N THR A 73 -12.22 -1.22 2.61
CA THR A 73 -10.91 -1.88 2.50
C THR A 73 -10.83 -2.76 1.25
N ILE A 74 -11.86 -3.57 0.97
CA ILE A 74 -11.89 -4.42 -0.23
C ILE A 74 -11.89 -3.56 -1.51
N LEU A 75 -12.67 -2.48 -1.54
CA LEU A 75 -12.70 -1.56 -2.67
C LEU A 75 -11.34 -0.89 -2.89
N ARG A 76 -10.66 -0.45 -1.83
CA ARG A 76 -9.30 0.11 -1.91
C ARG A 76 -8.30 -0.90 -2.45
N ILE A 77 -8.32 -2.16 -1.98
CA ILE A 77 -7.47 -3.24 -2.50
C ILE A 77 -7.71 -3.46 -4.00
N GLY A 78 -8.98 -3.55 -4.41
CA GLY A 78 -9.34 -3.73 -5.82
C GLY A 78 -8.92 -2.54 -6.69
N ALA A 79 -9.18 -1.31 -6.24
CA ALA A 79 -8.80 -0.09 -6.96
C ALA A 79 -7.28 0.08 -7.04
N ALA A 80 -6.54 -0.23 -5.97
CA ALA A 80 -5.07 -0.25 -5.99
C ALA A 80 -4.52 -1.26 -7.01
N GLY A 81 -5.12 -2.45 -7.08
CA GLY A 81 -4.79 -3.44 -8.11
C GLY A 81 -4.99 -2.91 -9.53
N LEU A 82 -6.13 -2.26 -9.78
CA LEU A 82 -6.51 -1.72 -11.09
C LEU A 82 -5.63 -0.54 -11.53
N LEU A 83 -5.38 0.40 -10.62
CA LEU A 83 -4.84 1.71 -10.98
C LEU A 83 -3.34 1.87 -10.68
N LEU A 84 -2.81 1.13 -9.70
CA LEU A 84 -1.45 1.33 -9.20
C LEU A 84 -0.54 0.10 -9.42
N ALA A 85 -1.10 -1.11 -9.42
CA ALA A 85 -0.32 -2.35 -9.51
C ALA A 85 -0.39 -3.02 -10.90
N GLY A 86 -1.06 -2.42 -11.89
CA GLY A 86 -1.17 -2.99 -13.24
C GLY A 86 -1.85 -4.36 -13.31
N THR A 87 -2.66 -4.71 -12.31
CA THR A 87 -3.39 -5.98 -12.31
C THR A 87 -4.44 -5.97 -13.43
N PRO A 88 -4.50 -7.02 -14.28
CA PRO A 88 -5.53 -7.11 -15.30
C PRO A 88 -6.94 -6.88 -14.73
N PRO A 89 -7.79 -6.05 -15.38
CA PRO A 89 -9.07 -5.62 -14.82
C PRO A 89 -9.97 -6.77 -14.37
N HIS A 90 -10.06 -7.84 -15.17
CA HIS A 90 -10.87 -9.01 -14.82
C HIS A 90 -10.36 -9.71 -13.56
N ALA A 91 -9.03 -9.81 -13.39
CA ALA A 91 -8.42 -10.44 -12.23
C ALA A 91 -8.61 -9.59 -10.95
N ALA A 92 -8.40 -8.27 -11.04
CA ALA A 92 -8.58 -7.35 -9.91
C ALA A 92 -10.03 -7.37 -9.41
N VAL A 93 -11.01 -7.32 -10.31
CA VAL A 93 -12.43 -7.38 -9.95
C VAL A 93 -12.81 -8.75 -9.37
N ALA A 94 -12.43 -9.85 -10.03
CA ALA A 94 -12.78 -11.20 -9.60
C ALA A 94 -12.21 -11.52 -8.21
N THR A 95 -10.94 -11.17 -7.96
CA THR A 95 -10.29 -11.44 -6.67
C THR A 95 -10.87 -10.58 -5.53
N ALA A 96 -11.27 -9.32 -5.80
CA ALA A 96 -11.94 -8.48 -4.82
C ALA A 96 -13.34 -9.00 -4.47
N VAL A 97 -14.09 -9.49 -5.45
CA VAL A 97 -15.40 -10.15 -5.24
C VAL A 97 -15.24 -11.43 -4.43
N ALA A 98 -14.27 -12.28 -4.76
CA ALA A 98 -13.97 -13.49 -4.01
C ALA A 98 -13.54 -13.17 -2.56
N LEU A 99 -12.77 -12.09 -2.36
CA LEU A 99 -12.41 -11.61 -1.02
C LEU A 99 -13.64 -11.19 -0.23
N ALA A 100 -14.58 -10.44 -0.82
CA ALA A 100 -15.83 -10.07 -0.17
C ALA A 100 -16.64 -11.31 0.27
N GLN A 101 -16.73 -12.31 -0.58
CA GLN A 101 -17.43 -13.56 -0.27
C GLN A 101 -16.77 -14.32 0.88
N SER A 102 -15.43 -14.42 0.89
CA SER A 102 -14.67 -15.11 1.94
C SER A 102 -14.75 -14.41 3.30
N ARG A 103 -14.97 -13.08 3.32
CA ARG A 103 -15.10 -12.26 4.53
C ARG A 103 -16.53 -12.11 5.04
N LYS A 104 -17.44 -13.01 4.66
CA LYS A 104 -18.87 -12.99 5.03
C LYS A 104 -19.61 -11.73 4.56
N LEU A 105 -19.12 -11.09 3.50
CA LEU A 105 -19.72 -9.92 2.88
C LEU A 105 -20.37 -10.25 1.51
N ALA A 106 -20.77 -11.50 1.32
CA ALA A 106 -21.40 -11.98 0.09
C ALA A 106 -22.58 -11.12 -0.40
N PRO A 107 -23.48 -10.59 0.48
CA PRO A 107 -24.55 -9.69 0.04
C PRO A 107 -24.04 -8.39 -0.61
N LEU A 108 -22.81 -7.97 -0.31
CA LEU A 108 -22.18 -6.75 -0.84
C LEU A 108 -21.20 -7.02 -2.00
N ALA A 109 -21.01 -8.29 -2.37
CA ALA A 109 -20.14 -8.68 -3.50
C ALA A 109 -20.59 -8.04 -4.83
N GLY A 110 -21.90 -7.90 -5.04
CA GLY A 110 -22.47 -7.20 -6.20
C GLY A 110 -22.08 -5.71 -6.24
N LEU A 111 -22.09 -5.03 -5.10
CA LEU A 111 -21.62 -3.63 -4.99
C LEU A 111 -20.13 -3.53 -5.31
N VAL A 112 -19.30 -4.40 -4.73
CA VAL A 112 -17.85 -4.43 -5.01
C VAL A 112 -17.60 -4.61 -6.51
N ASN A 113 -18.26 -5.58 -7.14
CA ASN A 113 -18.15 -5.81 -8.58
C ASN A 113 -18.55 -4.57 -9.40
N ALA A 114 -19.69 -3.96 -9.09
CA ALA A 114 -20.22 -2.81 -9.85
C ALA A 114 -19.28 -1.59 -9.75
N VAL A 115 -18.79 -1.27 -8.55
CA VAL A 115 -17.87 -0.15 -8.32
C VAL A 115 -16.54 -0.39 -9.04
N LEU A 116 -15.92 -1.54 -8.84
CA LEU A 116 -14.60 -1.83 -9.44
C LEU A 116 -14.66 -1.93 -10.96
N ARG A 117 -15.75 -2.40 -11.56
CA ARG A 117 -15.92 -2.37 -13.02
C ARG A 117 -15.99 -0.95 -13.57
N LYS A 118 -16.65 -0.02 -12.88
CA LYS A 118 -16.66 1.39 -13.28
C LYS A 118 -15.28 2.01 -13.20
N ILE A 119 -14.54 1.74 -12.11
CA ILE A 119 -13.14 2.18 -11.96
C ILE A 119 -12.26 1.59 -13.06
N ALA A 120 -12.43 0.30 -13.39
CA ALA A 120 -11.69 -0.35 -14.47
C ALA A 120 -11.96 0.29 -15.83
N THR A 121 -13.20 0.75 -16.08
CA THR A 121 -13.57 1.46 -17.32
C THR A 121 -12.97 2.86 -17.38
N ALA A 122 -12.90 3.58 -16.25
CA ALA A 122 -12.23 4.89 -16.17
C ALA A 122 -10.71 4.79 -16.38
N GLY A 123 -10.11 3.69 -15.91
CA GLY A 123 -8.70 3.41 -16.09
C GLY A 123 -7.77 4.33 -15.29
N PRO A 124 -6.44 4.18 -15.46
CA PRO A 124 -5.45 4.94 -14.69
C PRO A 124 -5.48 6.45 -14.93
N ALA A 125 -6.01 6.92 -16.07
CA ALA A 125 -6.08 8.35 -16.40
C ALA A 125 -6.88 9.15 -15.34
N VAL A 126 -7.80 8.53 -14.62
CA VAL A 126 -8.54 9.18 -13.52
C VAL A 126 -7.62 9.73 -12.43
N LEU A 127 -6.41 9.20 -12.28
CA LEU A 127 -5.45 9.66 -11.28
C LEU A 127 -4.79 11.00 -11.66
N GLU A 128 -4.73 11.32 -12.96
CA GLU A 128 -4.14 12.57 -13.47
C GLU A 128 -4.99 13.80 -13.12
N GLU A 129 -6.30 13.59 -12.90
CA GLU A 129 -7.25 14.63 -12.54
C GLU A 129 -7.25 14.93 -11.02
N LEU A 130 -6.53 14.12 -10.22
CA LEU A 130 -6.56 14.19 -8.76
C LEU A 130 -5.30 14.81 -8.19
N ASP A 131 -5.47 15.70 -7.21
CA ASP A 131 -4.36 16.17 -6.37
C ASP A 131 -3.97 15.10 -5.34
N SER A 132 -3.37 14.02 -5.82
CA SER A 132 -3.00 12.88 -4.99
C SER A 132 -2.15 13.25 -3.77
N PRO A 133 -1.09 14.09 -3.87
CA PRO A 133 -0.30 14.49 -2.71
C PRO A 133 -1.15 15.14 -1.61
N ARG A 134 -2.14 15.97 -2.00
CA ARG A 134 -3.03 16.62 -1.05
C ARG A 134 -4.05 15.66 -0.46
N LEU A 135 -4.62 14.76 -1.28
CA LEU A 135 -5.62 13.78 -0.86
C LEU A 135 -5.04 12.74 0.11
N ASP A 136 -3.81 12.29 -0.15
CA ASP A 136 -3.13 11.26 0.64
C ASP A 136 -2.47 11.80 1.91
N THR A 137 -2.49 13.13 2.11
CA THR A 137 -1.93 13.76 3.31
C THR A 137 -3.03 14.28 4.23
N PRO A 138 -3.09 13.86 5.51
CA PRO A 138 -4.02 14.40 6.49
C PRO A 138 -3.90 15.92 6.61
N ALA A 139 -5.04 16.62 6.81
CA ALA A 139 -5.07 18.08 6.83
C ALA A 139 -4.17 18.69 7.92
N TRP A 140 -4.12 18.07 9.10
CA TRP A 140 -3.27 18.51 10.20
C TRP A 140 -1.78 18.39 9.87
N LEU A 141 -1.38 17.32 9.18
CA LEU A 141 0.01 17.10 8.78
C LEU A 141 0.42 18.06 7.66
N TRP A 142 -0.46 18.29 6.69
CA TRP A 142 -0.27 19.27 5.66
C TRP A 142 -0.05 20.68 6.26
N ALA A 143 -0.88 21.06 7.23
CA ALA A 143 -0.76 22.36 7.92
C ALA A 143 0.56 22.46 8.70
N SER A 144 1.03 21.39 9.35
CA SER A 144 2.27 21.40 10.12
C SER A 144 3.52 21.56 9.25
N TRP A 145 3.49 21.11 7.99
CA TRP A 145 4.61 21.25 7.05
C TRP A 145 4.68 22.64 6.39
N GLY A 146 3.64 23.44 6.51
CA GLY A 146 3.61 24.83 6.03
C GLY A 146 3.97 24.95 4.55
N PRO A 147 4.91 25.86 4.19
CA PRO A 147 5.30 26.09 2.78
C PRO A 147 5.86 24.84 2.07
N ASN A 148 6.42 23.89 2.80
CA ASN A 148 7.04 22.70 2.26
C ASN A 148 6.04 21.53 2.05
N ALA A 149 4.77 21.71 2.43
CA ALA A 149 3.77 20.64 2.43
C ALA A 149 3.66 19.93 1.08
N ARG A 150 3.64 20.68 -0.01
CA ARG A 150 3.54 20.13 -1.37
C ARG A 150 4.72 19.20 -1.69
N THR A 151 5.93 19.69 -1.52
CA THR A 151 7.16 18.95 -1.84
C THR A 151 7.30 17.68 -0.99
N ILE A 152 6.98 17.79 0.31
CA ILE A 152 7.01 16.63 1.22
C ILE A 152 5.93 15.61 0.82
N ALA A 153 4.72 16.05 0.55
CA ALA A 153 3.63 15.18 0.15
C ALA A 153 3.92 14.45 -1.18
N GLU A 154 4.48 15.14 -2.17
CA GLU A 154 4.91 14.54 -3.45
C GLU A 154 6.00 13.46 -3.26
N ALA A 155 6.90 13.66 -2.31
CA ALA A 155 7.87 12.63 -1.94
C ALA A 155 7.19 11.41 -1.28
N ASN A 156 6.23 11.65 -0.39
CA ASN A 156 5.55 10.60 0.39
C ASN A 156 4.60 9.71 -0.42
N VAL A 157 4.12 10.14 -1.60
CA VAL A 157 3.31 9.26 -2.47
C VAL A 157 4.16 8.18 -3.15
N ARG A 158 5.48 8.31 -3.12
CA ARG A 158 6.41 7.33 -3.69
C ARG A 158 6.74 6.25 -2.66
N GLU A 159 7.12 5.09 -3.14
CA GLU A 159 7.69 4.06 -2.27
C GLU A 159 9.04 4.52 -1.74
N ALA A 160 9.27 4.37 -0.43
CA ALA A 160 10.52 4.78 0.19
C ALA A 160 11.66 3.84 -0.25
N PRO A 161 12.84 4.39 -0.59
CA PRO A 161 14.05 3.59 -0.75
C PRO A 161 14.48 3.00 0.60
N LEU A 162 15.35 2.01 0.56
CA LEU A 162 15.94 1.44 1.77
C LEU A 162 17.20 2.24 2.14
N ASP A 163 17.17 2.90 3.30
CA ASP A 163 18.34 3.57 3.87
C ASP A 163 18.88 2.74 5.04
N VAL A 164 20.17 2.46 5.02
CA VAL A 164 20.87 1.71 6.08
C VAL A 164 21.97 2.55 6.71
N THR A 165 22.24 2.31 7.99
CA THR A 165 23.35 2.94 8.71
C THR A 165 24.51 1.97 8.76
N LEU A 166 25.69 2.43 8.37
CA LEU A 166 26.90 1.61 8.41
C LEU A 166 27.48 1.55 9.84
N GLY A 167 27.95 0.39 10.22
CA GLY A 167 28.76 0.23 11.43
C GLY A 167 30.10 0.98 11.31
N PRO A 168 30.79 1.22 12.44
CA PRO A 168 32.07 1.90 12.46
C PRO A 168 33.10 1.20 11.55
N GLY A 169 33.70 1.95 10.62
CA GLY A 169 34.72 1.42 9.70
C GLY A 169 34.19 0.55 8.56
N ALA A 170 32.88 0.37 8.44
CA ALA A 170 32.32 -0.40 7.33
C ALA A 170 32.41 0.39 6.00
N GLU A 171 32.75 -0.33 4.93
CA GLU A 171 32.73 0.21 3.57
C GLU A 171 31.31 0.27 3.05
N THR A 172 31.07 1.18 2.08
CA THR A 172 29.78 1.28 1.39
C THR A 172 29.50 0.01 0.59
N PRO A 173 28.45 -0.76 0.89
CA PRO A 173 28.15 -1.99 0.16
C PRO A 173 27.83 -1.69 -1.31
N THR A 174 28.15 -2.63 -2.20
CA THR A 174 27.88 -2.53 -3.62
C THR A 174 26.41 -2.30 -3.90
N GLY A 175 26.09 -1.37 -4.79
CA GLY A 175 24.72 -1.00 -5.17
C GLY A 175 24.07 0.07 -4.27
N GLY A 176 24.78 0.50 -3.21
CA GLY A 176 24.32 1.58 -2.36
C GLY A 176 24.95 2.93 -2.72
N GLU A 177 24.21 4.00 -2.54
CA GLU A 177 24.63 5.40 -2.67
C GLU A 177 24.78 6.04 -1.31
N ARG A 178 25.97 6.60 -1.01
CA ARG A 178 26.21 7.28 0.26
C ARG A 178 25.54 8.64 0.31
N LEU A 179 24.71 8.85 1.32
CA LEU A 179 23.99 10.11 1.54
C LEU A 179 24.85 11.09 2.37
N PRO A 180 24.56 12.40 2.31
CA PRO A 180 25.19 13.42 3.13
C PRO A 180 25.04 13.17 4.64
N THR A 181 24.02 12.42 5.07
CA THR A 181 23.76 12.00 6.45
C THR A 181 24.72 10.92 6.95
N GLY A 182 25.51 10.30 6.05
CA GLY A 182 26.37 9.16 6.35
C GLY A 182 25.69 7.79 6.14
N SER A 183 24.38 7.76 5.99
CA SER A 183 23.63 6.54 5.61
C SER A 183 23.89 6.15 4.18
N VAL A 184 23.60 4.90 3.84
CA VAL A 184 23.67 4.38 2.46
C VAL A 184 22.26 4.04 1.98
N ARG A 185 21.89 4.58 0.83
CA ARG A 185 20.60 4.37 0.18
C ARG A 185 20.68 3.29 -0.89
N PHE A 186 19.73 2.38 -0.84
CA PHE A 186 19.54 1.36 -1.87
C PHE A 186 18.25 1.61 -2.66
N PRO A 187 18.17 1.14 -3.91
CA PRO A 187 16.96 1.27 -4.72
C PRO A 187 15.74 0.67 -4.05
N VAL A 188 14.56 1.19 -4.41
CA VAL A 188 13.27 0.63 -3.98
C VAL A 188 13.18 -0.86 -4.33
N GLY A 189 12.70 -1.66 -3.38
CA GLY A 189 12.57 -3.10 -3.55
C GLY A 189 13.80 -3.91 -3.17
N THR A 190 14.90 -3.26 -2.76
CA THR A 190 16.07 -3.98 -2.21
C THR A 190 15.67 -4.60 -0.87
N SER A 191 15.98 -5.90 -0.71
CA SER A 191 15.85 -6.59 0.58
C SER A 191 17.07 -6.30 1.45
N VAL A 192 16.85 -5.94 2.70
CA VAL A 192 17.95 -5.72 3.65
C VAL A 192 18.81 -6.98 3.84
N PHE A 193 18.20 -8.16 3.71
CA PHE A 193 18.90 -9.46 3.83
C PHE A 193 19.84 -9.74 2.65
N ASP A 194 19.67 -9.04 1.52
CA ASP A 194 20.55 -9.17 0.36
C ASP A 194 21.75 -8.21 0.42
N ILE A 195 21.82 -7.35 1.45
CA ILE A 195 22.91 -6.39 1.60
C ILE A 195 24.11 -7.08 2.30
N PRO A 196 25.29 -7.10 1.65
CA PRO A 196 26.49 -7.64 2.28
C PRO A 196 26.84 -6.94 3.60
N GLY A 197 27.02 -7.72 4.65
CA GLY A 197 27.34 -7.19 5.98
C GLY A 197 26.15 -7.00 6.90
N PHE A 198 24.90 -7.14 6.39
CA PHE A 198 23.70 -7.02 7.24
C PHE A 198 23.64 -8.14 8.30
N ALA A 199 23.82 -9.39 7.88
CA ALA A 199 23.77 -10.53 8.80
C ALA A 199 24.88 -10.49 9.88
N GLU A 200 25.99 -9.83 9.59
CA GLU A 200 27.12 -9.65 10.51
C GLU A 200 27.02 -8.37 11.33
N GLY A 201 25.94 -7.62 11.21
CA GLY A 201 25.75 -6.37 11.95
C GLY A 201 26.70 -5.23 11.57
N ARG A 202 27.23 -5.26 10.33
CA ARG A 202 28.08 -4.18 9.79
C ARG A 202 27.28 -3.10 9.04
N VAL A 203 26.02 -3.43 8.77
CA VAL A 203 25.02 -2.56 8.12
C VAL A 203 23.75 -2.57 8.94
#